data_b80d7a12b398b4419d9a320816274dd0
#
_entry.id   b80d7a12b398b4419d9a320816274dd0
#
_cell.length_a   1.000
_cell.length_b   1.000
_cell.length_c   1.000
_cell.angle_alpha   90.00
_cell.angle_beta   90.00
_cell.angle_gamma   90.00
#
_symmetry.space_group_name_H-M   'P 1'
#
loop_
_entity.id
_entity.type
_entity.pdbx_description
1 polymer ?
#
loop_
_entity_poly.entity_id
_entity_poly.type
_entity_poly.pdbx_seq_one_letter_code
_entity_poly.pdbx_strand_id
1 'polypeptide(L)'
;HLNEIQQMTRAEWLGLDRGYSIATYRAFTPQQKVIFWQEKLAEVKQLPWSEEELRHIEQVEQFINVYHGFFYKETLTEDENDEIDIFFYKWMQQGIENYGWDKLVALSIAATGYKVKNTLGELELPLNTYAASNISNSIEPTCDCKTSLLQNACFFSDETCVENDCSYLEDGCGWSLF
;
A
#
# COMPACT_ATOMS: atom_id res chain seq x y z
N HIS A 1 11.11 -3.11 22.27
CA HIS A 1 10.20 -2.63 21.20
C HIS A 1 10.21 -3.53 19.95
N LEU A 2 11.37 -4.02 19.44
CA LEU A 2 11.37 -4.88 18.23
C LEU A 2 10.59 -6.18 18.44
N ASN A 3 10.71 -6.83 19.58
CA ASN A 3 9.95 -8.04 19.91
C ASN A 3 8.43 -7.81 19.95
N GLU A 4 7.99 -6.64 20.37
CA GLU A 4 6.58 -6.24 20.39
C GLU A 4 6.05 -6.05 18.97
N ILE A 5 6.85 -5.40 18.10
CA ILE A 5 6.52 -5.22 16.68
C ILE A 5 6.42 -6.57 15.98
N GLN A 6 7.34 -7.50 16.25
CA GLN A 6 7.36 -8.83 15.65
C GLN A 6 6.24 -9.77 16.12
N GLN A 7 5.43 -9.34 17.08
CA GLN A 7 4.23 -10.05 17.54
C GLN A 7 2.94 -9.30 17.21
N MET A 8 3.06 -8.09 16.66
CA MET A 8 1.93 -7.22 16.37
C MET A 8 1.07 -7.81 15.24
N THR A 9 -0.22 -7.80 15.45
CA THR A 9 -1.24 -8.17 14.45
C THR A 9 -1.57 -6.98 13.54
N ARG A 10 -2.20 -7.23 12.40
CA ARG A 10 -2.70 -6.14 11.55
C ARG A 10 -3.75 -5.28 12.29
N ALA A 11 -4.59 -5.86 13.13
CA ALA A 11 -5.58 -5.11 13.90
C ALA A 11 -4.92 -4.10 14.85
N GLU A 12 -3.85 -4.47 15.51
CA GLU A 12 -3.05 -3.57 16.36
C GLU A 12 -2.34 -2.50 15.52
N TRP A 13 -1.80 -2.88 14.37
CA TRP A 13 -1.16 -1.95 13.43
C TRP A 13 -2.13 -0.88 12.93
N LEU A 14 -3.39 -1.22 12.65
CA LEU A 14 -4.43 -0.27 12.25
C LEU A 14 -4.75 0.80 13.30
N GLY A 15 -4.44 0.51 14.57
CA GLY A 15 -4.58 1.46 15.68
C GLY A 15 -3.39 2.41 15.87
N LEU A 16 -2.30 2.23 15.11
CA LEU A 16 -1.11 3.07 15.21
C LEU A 16 -1.35 4.45 14.59
N ASP A 17 -0.66 5.45 15.14
CA ASP A 17 -0.50 6.73 14.48
C ASP A 17 0.16 6.54 13.09
N ARG A 18 -0.30 7.30 12.11
CA ARG A 18 0.17 7.23 10.72
C ARG A 18 1.68 7.38 10.61
N GLY A 19 2.30 8.24 11.42
CA GLY A 19 3.74 8.43 11.42
C GLY A 19 4.55 7.19 11.83
N TYR A 20 3.94 6.28 12.60
CA TYR A 20 4.58 5.05 13.05
C TYR A 20 4.21 3.82 12.21
N SER A 21 3.09 3.84 11.51
CA SER A 21 2.57 2.68 10.81
C SER A 21 3.52 2.15 9.73
N ILE A 22 4.12 3.03 8.93
CA ILE A 22 5.06 2.67 7.87
C ILE A 22 6.35 2.06 8.48
N ALA A 23 6.95 2.72 9.45
CA ALA A 23 8.16 2.22 10.11
C ALA A 23 7.92 0.87 10.80
N THR A 24 6.75 0.71 11.42
CA THR A 24 6.34 -0.55 12.06
C THR A 24 6.18 -1.67 11.02
N TYR A 25 5.49 -1.40 9.90
CA TYR A 25 5.34 -2.39 8.82
C TYR A 25 6.69 -2.82 8.24
N ARG A 26 7.62 -1.89 8.04
CA ARG A 26 8.98 -2.22 7.57
C ARG A 26 9.72 -3.16 8.53
N ALA A 27 9.47 -3.04 9.83
CA ALA A 27 10.07 -3.89 10.87
C ALA A 27 9.36 -5.25 11.05
N PHE A 28 8.27 -5.50 10.35
CA PHE A 28 7.59 -6.79 10.35
C PHE A 28 8.47 -7.89 9.78
N THR A 29 8.36 -9.08 10.36
CA THR A 29 8.96 -10.27 9.76
C THR A 29 8.30 -10.58 8.42
N PRO A 30 9.00 -11.27 7.50
CA PRO A 30 8.41 -11.71 6.24
C PRO A 30 7.08 -12.44 6.41
N GLN A 31 7.00 -13.34 7.39
CA GLN A 31 5.77 -14.06 7.70
C GLN A 31 4.63 -13.13 8.14
N GLN A 32 4.92 -12.12 8.96
CA GLN A 32 3.93 -11.12 9.36
C GLN A 32 3.42 -10.33 8.16
N LYS A 33 4.30 -9.94 7.23
CA LYS A 33 3.89 -9.24 6.00
C LYS A 33 2.95 -10.09 5.15
N VAL A 34 3.23 -11.38 4.97
CA VAL A 34 2.34 -12.29 4.25
C VAL A 34 0.95 -12.35 4.93
N ILE A 35 0.90 -12.58 6.24
CA ILE A 35 -0.35 -12.66 7.00
C ILE A 35 -1.09 -11.32 6.93
N PHE A 36 -0.40 -10.21 7.09
CA PHE A 36 -0.95 -8.86 7.02
C PHE A 36 -1.73 -8.62 5.71
N TRP A 37 -1.14 -9.00 4.58
CA TRP A 37 -1.80 -8.83 3.29
C TRP A 37 -2.91 -9.84 3.03
N GLN A 38 -2.78 -11.06 3.52
CA GLN A 38 -3.87 -12.05 3.47
C GLN A 38 -5.08 -11.57 4.26
N GLU A 39 -4.89 -11.02 5.47
CA GLU A 39 -5.96 -10.43 6.29
C GLU A 39 -6.58 -9.21 5.60
N LYS A 40 -5.76 -8.33 5.03
CA LYS A 40 -6.22 -7.16 4.27
C LYS A 40 -7.13 -7.58 3.11
N LEU A 41 -6.69 -8.52 2.28
CA LEU A 41 -7.45 -8.96 1.12
C LEU A 41 -8.71 -9.74 1.51
N ALA A 42 -8.65 -10.55 2.57
CA ALA A 42 -9.83 -11.20 3.12
C ALA A 42 -10.90 -10.20 3.56
N GLU A 43 -10.48 -9.10 4.20
CA GLU A 43 -11.37 -8.00 4.60
C GLU A 43 -11.94 -7.26 3.38
N VAL A 44 -11.12 -6.92 2.39
CA VAL A 44 -11.55 -6.28 1.15
C VAL A 44 -12.62 -7.11 0.45
N LYS A 45 -12.45 -8.43 0.38
CA LYS A 45 -13.40 -9.34 -0.28
C LYS A 45 -14.76 -9.45 0.42
N GLN A 46 -14.92 -8.93 1.66
CA GLN A 46 -16.22 -8.85 2.34
C GLN A 46 -17.09 -7.69 1.84
N LEU A 47 -16.54 -6.74 1.09
CA LEU A 47 -17.30 -5.64 0.53
C LEU A 47 -18.17 -6.13 -0.63
N PRO A 48 -19.25 -5.40 -0.98
CA PRO A 48 -20.25 -5.84 -1.97
C PRO A 48 -19.74 -5.67 -3.42
N TRP A 49 -18.66 -6.35 -3.77
CA TRP A 49 -18.13 -6.44 -5.13
C TRP A 49 -19.02 -7.35 -6.00
N SER A 50 -19.00 -7.15 -7.31
CA SER A 50 -19.49 -8.14 -8.25
C SER A 50 -18.63 -9.41 -8.24
N GLU A 51 -19.14 -10.50 -8.81
CA GLU A 51 -18.35 -11.74 -8.90
C GLU A 51 -17.08 -11.57 -9.76
N GLU A 52 -17.15 -10.75 -10.81
CA GLU A 52 -16.04 -10.43 -11.68
C GLU A 52 -14.97 -9.63 -10.93
N GLU A 53 -15.38 -8.61 -10.17
CA GLU A 53 -14.46 -7.80 -9.36
C GLU A 53 -13.82 -8.65 -8.25
N LEU A 54 -14.56 -9.54 -7.60
CA LEU A 54 -14.00 -10.48 -6.62
C LEU A 54 -12.91 -11.36 -7.24
N ARG A 55 -13.17 -11.95 -8.42
CA ARG A 55 -12.15 -12.73 -9.13
C ARG A 55 -10.93 -11.90 -9.52
N HIS A 56 -11.13 -10.62 -9.83
CA HIS A 56 -10.05 -9.71 -10.13
C HIS A 56 -9.21 -9.38 -8.88
N ILE A 57 -9.85 -9.17 -7.74
CA ILE A 57 -9.16 -8.96 -6.45
C ILE A 57 -8.40 -10.23 -6.02
N GLU A 58 -8.94 -11.42 -6.25
CA GLU A 58 -8.28 -12.69 -5.98
C GLU A 58 -6.96 -12.88 -6.76
N GLN A 59 -6.79 -12.20 -7.89
CA GLN A 59 -5.50 -12.23 -8.63
C GLN A 59 -4.37 -11.62 -7.80
N VAL A 60 -4.63 -10.59 -6.98
CA VAL A 60 -3.63 -10.02 -6.06
C VAL A 60 -3.26 -11.04 -4.97
N GLU A 61 -4.24 -11.73 -4.42
CA GLU A 61 -4.00 -12.79 -3.44
C GLU A 61 -3.17 -13.93 -4.02
N GLN A 62 -3.49 -14.36 -5.25
CA GLN A 62 -2.72 -15.37 -5.97
C GLN A 62 -1.28 -14.91 -6.25
N PHE A 63 -1.10 -13.66 -6.66
CA PHE A 63 0.24 -13.07 -6.87
C PHE A 63 1.06 -13.12 -5.59
N ILE A 64 0.51 -12.67 -4.46
CA ILE A 64 1.18 -12.73 -3.16
C ILE A 64 1.55 -14.16 -2.78
N ASN A 65 0.65 -15.13 -2.99
CA ASN A 65 0.90 -16.54 -2.68
C ASN A 65 2.01 -17.15 -3.54
N VAL A 66 2.06 -16.80 -4.83
CA VAL A 66 3.11 -17.29 -5.75
C VAL A 66 4.46 -16.65 -5.43
N TYR A 67 4.47 -15.35 -5.18
CA TYR A 67 5.69 -14.57 -4.96
C TYR A 67 5.99 -14.28 -3.49
N HIS A 68 5.40 -15.02 -2.55
CA HIS A 68 5.64 -14.82 -1.11
C HIS A 68 7.13 -14.85 -0.74
N GLY A 69 7.96 -15.54 -1.53
CA GLY A 69 9.42 -15.55 -1.36
C GLY A 69 10.08 -14.17 -1.44
N PHE A 70 9.44 -13.20 -2.11
CA PHE A 70 9.97 -11.84 -2.21
C PHE A 70 10.02 -11.14 -0.84
N PHE A 71 9.09 -11.45 0.06
CA PHE A 71 9.10 -10.91 1.43
C PHE A 71 10.32 -11.33 2.25
N TYR A 72 10.99 -12.42 1.86
CA TYR A 72 12.16 -12.97 2.58
C TYR A 72 13.50 -12.44 2.03
N LYS A 73 13.47 -11.60 1.02
CA LYS A 73 14.67 -11.02 0.43
C LYS A 73 14.97 -9.66 1.07
N GLU A 74 16.24 -9.39 1.35
CA GLU A 74 16.68 -8.07 1.81
C GLU A 74 16.56 -7.03 0.69
N THR A 75 16.81 -7.46 -0.55
CA THR A 75 16.72 -6.63 -1.76
C THR A 75 16.17 -7.46 -2.90
N LEU A 76 15.23 -6.91 -3.64
CA LEU A 76 14.76 -7.49 -4.90
C LEU A 76 15.72 -7.12 -6.03
N THR A 77 15.85 -8.01 -7.01
CA THR A 77 16.54 -7.69 -8.26
C THR A 77 15.69 -6.75 -9.12
N GLU A 78 16.30 -6.11 -10.13
CA GLU A 78 15.59 -5.27 -11.07
C GLU A 78 14.46 -6.05 -11.77
N ASP A 79 14.73 -7.26 -12.25
CA ASP A 79 13.74 -8.13 -12.90
C ASP A 79 12.56 -8.46 -11.96
N GLU A 80 12.82 -8.67 -10.66
CA GLU A 80 11.77 -8.96 -9.66
C GLU A 80 10.91 -7.72 -9.37
N ASN A 81 11.52 -6.54 -9.29
CA ASN A 81 10.80 -5.28 -9.18
C ASN A 81 9.93 -5.03 -10.41
N ASP A 82 10.49 -5.25 -11.62
CA ASP A 82 9.75 -5.12 -12.88
C ASP A 82 8.56 -6.08 -12.94
N GLU A 83 8.71 -7.31 -12.45
CA GLU A 83 7.61 -8.29 -12.41
C GLU A 83 6.47 -7.82 -11.52
N ILE A 84 6.77 -7.25 -10.34
CA ILE A 84 5.79 -6.66 -9.44
C ILE A 84 5.09 -5.48 -10.12
N ASP A 85 5.86 -4.54 -10.66
CA ASP A 85 5.33 -3.31 -11.26
C ASP A 85 4.45 -3.62 -12.48
N ILE A 86 4.87 -4.54 -13.35
CA ILE A 86 4.10 -4.98 -14.52
C ILE A 86 2.79 -5.63 -14.09
N PHE A 87 2.82 -6.51 -13.08
CA PHE A 87 1.62 -7.15 -12.58
C PHE A 87 0.61 -6.12 -12.09
N PHE A 88 1.00 -5.25 -11.15
CA PHE A 88 0.09 -4.29 -10.56
C PHE A 88 -0.38 -3.22 -11.52
N TYR A 89 0.47 -2.77 -12.44
CA TYR A 89 0.06 -1.87 -13.51
C TYR A 89 -1.06 -2.48 -14.36
N LYS A 90 -0.86 -3.71 -14.85
CA LYS A 90 -1.86 -4.40 -15.67
C LYS A 90 -3.14 -4.67 -14.89
N TRP A 91 -3.01 -5.12 -13.65
CA TRP A 91 -4.15 -5.39 -12.77
C TRP A 91 -4.99 -4.13 -12.53
N MET A 92 -4.34 -3.00 -12.23
CA MET A 92 -5.03 -1.72 -12.05
C MET A 92 -5.70 -1.25 -13.34
N GLN A 93 -5.02 -1.31 -14.49
CA GLN A 93 -5.61 -0.93 -15.78
C GLN A 93 -6.84 -1.78 -16.12
N GLN A 94 -6.77 -3.08 -15.90
CA GLN A 94 -7.91 -3.97 -16.10
C GLN A 94 -9.09 -3.63 -15.18
N GLY A 95 -8.83 -3.27 -13.93
CA GLY A 95 -9.86 -2.81 -12.99
C GLY A 95 -10.58 -1.55 -13.50
N ILE A 96 -9.81 -0.58 -14.00
CA ILE A 96 -10.34 0.66 -14.58
C ILE A 96 -11.13 0.38 -15.85
N GLU A 97 -10.57 -0.39 -16.78
CA GLU A 97 -11.16 -0.63 -18.11
C GLU A 97 -12.41 -1.53 -18.05
N ASN A 98 -12.36 -2.59 -17.23
CA ASN A 98 -13.40 -3.62 -17.23
C ASN A 98 -14.51 -3.35 -16.22
N TYR A 99 -14.21 -2.68 -15.10
CA TYR A 99 -15.15 -2.49 -13.99
C TYR A 99 -15.45 -1.00 -13.72
N GLY A 100 -14.79 -0.08 -14.42
CA GLY A 100 -14.96 1.35 -14.22
C GLY A 100 -14.41 1.85 -12.89
N TRP A 101 -13.42 1.15 -12.32
CA TRP A 101 -12.79 1.59 -11.09
C TRP A 101 -12.14 2.95 -11.27
N ASP A 102 -12.24 3.78 -10.25
CA ASP A 102 -11.30 4.88 -10.10
C ASP A 102 -9.92 4.32 -9.69
N LYS A 103 -8.85 5.00 -10.05
CA LYS A 103 -7.49 4.64 -9.63
C LYS A 103 -7.38 4.45 -8.11
N LEU A 104 -8.11 5.26 -7.34
CA LEU A 104 -8.20 5.15 -5.88
C LEU A 104 -8.66 3.77 -5.40
N VAL A 105 -9.58 3.13 -6.12
CA VAL A 105 -10.06 1.79 -5.76
C VAL A 105 -8.90 0.80 -5.79
N ALA A 106 -8.17 0.74 -6.90
CA ALA A 106 -7.02 -0.14 -7.05
C ALA A 106 -5.95 0.13 -5.99
N LEU A 107 -5.61 1.40 -5.76
CA LEU A 107 -4.60 1.79 -4.77
C LEU A 107 -5.05 1.48 -3.33
N SER A 108 -6.32 1.68 -2.99
CA SER A 108 -6.85 1.32 -1.67
C SER A 108 -6.76 -0.17 -1.37
N ILE A 109 -6.88 -1.01 -2.40
CA ILE A 109 -6.78 -2.47 -2.27
C ILE A 109 -5.31 -2.91 -2.13
N ALA A 110 -4.43 -2.44 -3.01
CA ALA A 110 -3.11 -3.03 -3.22
C ALA A 110 -1.92 -2.16 -2.79
N ALA A 111 -2.10 -0.87 -2.53
CA ALA A 111 -1.00 0.04 -2.20
C ALA A 111 -0.98 0.50 -0.74
N THR A 112 -1.91 0.07 0.09
CA THR A 112 -1.97 0.44 1.52
C THR A 112 -2.52 -0.67 2.38
N GLY A 113 -2.02 -0.78 3.62
CA GLY A 113 -2.50 -1.71 4.63
C GLY A 113 -3.79 -1.29 5.34
N TYR A 114 -4.23 -0.04 5.16
CA TYR A 114 -5.43 0.47 5.82
C TYR A 114 -6.71 -0.22 5.34
N LYS A 115 -7.73 -0.20 6.20
CA LYS A 115 -9.02 -0.80 5.90
C LYS A 115 -9.76 -0.02 4.82
N VAL A 116 -10.32 -0.73 3.85
CA VAL A 116 -11.20 -0.17 2.83
C VAL A 116 -12.64 -0.19 3.34
N LYS A 117 -13.31 0.97 3.33
CA LYS A 117 -14.68 1.10 3.84
C LYS A 117 -15.74 0.64 2.85
N ASN A 118 -15.50 0.86 1.58
CA ASN A 118 -16.48 0.61 0.52
C ASN A 118 -15.80 0.35 -0.83
N THR A 119 -16.60 -0.01 -1.83
CA THR A 119 -16.14 -0.31 -3.19
C THR A 119 -15.69 0.93 -3.98
N LEU A 120 -15.76 2.13 -3.41
CA LEU A 120 -15.24 3.36 -4.00
C LEU A 120 -13.79 3.65 -3.57
N GLY A 121 -13.20 2.78 -2.75
CA GLY A 121 -11.81 2.90 -2.32
C GLY A 121 -11.58 3.86 -1.15
N GLU A 122 -12.63 4.26 -0.44
CA GLU A 122 -12.48 5.07 0.78
C GLU A 122 -11.76 4.28 1.87
N LEU A 123 -10.80 4.92 2.55
CA LEU A 123 -10.03 4.31 3.62
C LEU A 123 -10.54 4.70 5.01
N GLU A 124 -10.43 3.76 5.94
CA GLU A 124 -10.54 4.04 7.36
C GLU A 124 -9.13 4.36 7.89
N LEU A 125 -8.89 5.65 8.12
CA LEU A 125 -7.62 6.13 8.65
C LEU A 125 -7.69 6.29 10.17
N PRO A 126 -6.58 6.12 10.91
CA PRO A 126 -6.57 6.34 12.35
C PRO A 126 -6.92 7.80 12.68
N LEU A 127 -7.67 7.99 13.77
CA LEU A 127 -8.19 9.28 14.21
C LEU A 127 -7.11 10.31 14.59
N ASN A 128 -5.91 9.87 14.88
CA ASN A 128 -4.77 10.73 15.15
C ASN A 128 -4.02 11.08 13.86
N THR A 129 -4.71 11.68 12.93
CA THR A 129 -4.00 12.63 12.07
C THR A 129 -3.43 13.67 13.02
N TYR A 130 -2.13 13.93 12.95
CA TYR A 130 -1.59 15.18 13.48
C TYR A 130 -2.54 16.27 12.97
N ALA A 131 -3.38 16.77 13.86
CA ALA A 131 -4.05 18.01 13.60
C ALA A 131 -2.94 18.94 13.13
N ALA A 132 -3.08 19.47 11.93
CA ALA A 132 -2.18 20.47 11.41
C ALA A 132 -2.12 21.59 12.45
N SER A 133 -1.28 21.39 13.46
CA SER A 133 -0.96 22.40 14.45
C SER A 133 -0.09 23.38 13.69
N ASN A 134 -0.76 24.45 13.20
CA ASN A 134 -0.18 25.77 12.95
C ASN A 134 1.36 25.81 12.91
N ILE A 135 1.96 25.17 11.93
CA ILE A 135 3.27 25.53 11.46
C ILE A 135 3.03 26.29 10.16
N SER A 136 2.60 27.55 10.33
CA SER A 136 2.78 28.56 9.32
C SER A 136 4.28 28.78 9.20
N ASN A 137 4.91 28.04 8.33
CA ASN A 137 6.04 28.41 7.51
C ASN A 137 6.36 27.24 6.57
N SER A 138 5.67 27.24 5.44
CA SER A 138 6.16 26.97 4.09
C SER A 138 7.39 26.07 3.92
N ILE A 139 7.26 24.81 4.25
CA ILE A 139 7.85 23.75 3.45
C ILE A 139 6.68 22.79 3.24
N GLU A 140 6.00 22.91 2.10
CA GLU A 140 5.10 21.87 1.66
C GLU A 140 5.92 20.58 1.61
N PRO A 141 5.55 19.52 2.33
CA PRO A 141 6.22 18.25 2.19
C PRO A 141 6.03 17.81 0.74
N THR A 142 7.07 17.90 -0.04
CA THR A 142 7.08 17.45 -1.43
C THR A 142 7.44 15.96 -1.44
N CYS A 143 6.54 15.16 -1.96
CA CYS A 143 6.81 13.77 -2.25
C CYS A 143 7.52 13.66 -3.59
N ASP A 144 8.79 13.31 -3.55
CA ASP A 144 9.62 13.18 -4.72
C ASP A 144 9.40 11.80 -5.34
N CYS A 145 8.48 11.72 -6.30
CA CYS A 145 8.12 10.47 -6.97
C CYS A 145 8.25 10.62 -8.48
N LYS A 146 9.37 10.15 -9.03
CA LYS A 146 9.50 9.95 -10.47
C LYS A 146 9.11 8.53 -10.82
N THR A 147 8.14 8.42 -11.70
CA THR A 147 8.06 7.42 -12.76
C THR A 147 7.27 6.14 -12.64
N SER A 148 6.57 5.74 -11.62
CA SER A 148 5.51 4.78 -11.89
C SER A 148 4.18 5.26 -11.37
N LEU A 149 3.13 5.00 -12.14
CA LEU A 149 1.74 5.28 -11.78
C LEU A 149 1.34 4.67 -10.41
N LEU A 150 2.20 3.81 -9.87
CA LEU A 150 1.98 3.00 -8.68
C LEU A 150 2.89 3.40 -7.51
N GLN A 151 3.94 4.18 -7.76
CA GLN A 151 4.90 4.61 -6.74
C GLN A 151 4.42 5.80 -5.90
N ASN A 152 3.19 6.24 -6.07
CA ASN A 152 2.64 7.35 -5.31
C ASN A 152 2.18 6.92 -3.92
N ALA A 153 3.12 6.66 -3.00
CA ALA A 153 2.81 6.59 -1.57
C ALA A 153 2.17 7.89 -1.05
N CYS A 154 2.33 8.99 -1.78
CA CYS A 154 1.73 10.30 -1.52
C CYS A 154 0.26 10.39 -1.95
N PHE A 155 -0.29 9.40 -2.63
CA PHE A 155 -1.65 9.46 -3.17
C PHE A 155 -2.73 9.57 -2.07
N PHE A 156 -2.41 9.16 -0.86
CA PHE A 156 -3.28 9.24 0.31
C PHE A 156 -2.87 10.33 1.30
N SER A 157 -1.89 11.15 0.95
CA SER A 157 -1.51 12.35 1.69
C SER A 157 -2.04 13.59 0.96
N ASP A 158 -2.26 14.67 1.70
CA ASP A 158 -2.58 15.99 1.12
C ASP A 158 -1.34 16.63 0.43
N GLU A 159 -0.32 15.84 0.14
CA GLU A 159 0.94 16.27 -0.42
C GLU A 159 0.87 16.27 -1.95
N THR A 160 1.37 17.34 -2.54
CA THR A 160 1.44 17.47 -4.00
C THR A 160 2.67 16.72 -4.50
N CYS A 161 2.46 15.75 -5.39
CA CYS A 161 3.56 15.08 -6.09
C CYS A 161 4.28 16.06 -7.01
N VAL A 162 5.58 16.23 -6.79
CA VAL A 162 6.46 17.01 -7.67
C VAL A 162 7.31 16.02 -8.48
N GLU A 163 7.30 16.18 -9.81
CA GLU A 163 8.17 15.41 -10.71
C GLU A 163 9.62 15.91 -10.52
N ASN A 164 10.39 15.24 -9.69
CA ASN A 164 11.83 15.43 -9.58
C ASN A 164 12.56 14.10 -9.76
N ASP A 165 13.84 14.16 -10.12
CA ASP A 165 14.68 12.97 -10.17
C ASP A 165 14.79 12.37 -8.77
N CYS A 166 14.20 11.19 -8.58
CA CYS A 166 14.34 10.47 -7.33
C CYS A 166 15.82 10.21 -7.07
N SER A 167 16.43 11.00 -6.21
CA SER A 167 17.59 10.55 -5.49
C SER A 167 17.09 9.46 -4.54
N TYR A 168 17.76 8.33 -4.53
CA TYR A 168 17.51 7.18 -3.67
C TYR A 168 17.41 7.66 -2.21
N LEU A 169 16.20 7.96 -1.75
CA LEU A 169 15.95 8.16 -0.35
C LEU A 169 15.63 6.79 0.23
N GLU A 170 16.24 6.46 1.36
CA GLU A 170 15.99 5.22 2.10
C GLU A 170 14.50 5.01 2.46
N ASP A 171 13.67 6.01 2.20
CA ASP A 171 12.23 6.04 2.42
C ASP A 171 11.39 5.64 1.21
N GLY A 172 11.98 4.92 0.27
CA GLY A 172 11.46 4.37 -0.97
C GLY A 172 9.96 4.48 -1.20
N CYS A 173 9.58 5.28 -2.18
CA CYS A 173 8.27 5.18 -2.81
C CYS A 173 8.19 3.83 -3.54
N GLY A 174 7.54 2.85 -2.97
CA GLY A 174 7.33 1.54 -3.56
C GLY A 174 6.00 0.97 -3.15
N TRP A 175 5.60 -0.10 -3.79
CA TRP A 175 4.48 -0.88 -3.33
C TRP A 175 4.73 -1.29 -1.88
N SER A 176 3.78 -0.99 -1.01
CA SER A 176 3.87 -1.33 0.42
C SER A 176 3.89 -2.83 0.67
N LEU A 177 3.68 -3.65 -0.37
CA LEU A 177 3.61 -5.09 -0.27
C LEU A 177 4.95 -5.72 0.13
N PHE A 178 6.07 -5.33 -0.50
CA PHE A 178 7.36 -6.00 -0.32
C PHE A 178 8.39 -5.14 0.36
#